data_500a331572feeaf240712e60aee0c138
#
_entry.id   500a331572feeaf240712e60aee0c138
#
_cell.length_a   1.000
_cell.length_b   1.000
_cell.length_c   1.000
_cell.angle_alpha   90.00
_cell.angle_beta   90.00
_cell.angle_gamma   90.00
#
_symmetry.space_group_name_H-M   'P 1'
#
loop_
_entity.id
_entity.type
_entity.pdbx_description
1 polymer ?
#
loop_
_entity_poly.entity_id
_entity_poly.type
_entity_poly.pdbx_seq_one_letter_code
_entity_poly.pdbx_strand_id
1 'polypeptide(L)'
;MIRETLIDSRQEILRTAARLFQQRGYDATSMNDVASALKLSKGGLYHHFQSKDEILFHIMSHAMDITEEKVVNAVRGISDPEERLRMLIRRHLNVVLSVRDREITVMLHENHPLPPPLQKRINARKKDYIHFVENLIAEVQRVKRTNGVVSPRAAAFALLGMINWIYQWYRPDGALLGEDLVRQYTDIFFAGAFQ
;
A
#
# COMPACT_ATOMS: atom_id res chain seq x y z
N MET A 1 3.24 -30.47 6.55
CA MET A 1 4.20 -30.61 5.43
C MET A 1 3.60 -30.22 4.07
N ILE A 2 2.63 -30.94 3.47
CA ILE A 2 2.11 -30.61 2.13
C ILE A 2 1.44 -29.22 2.08
N ARG A 3 0.71 -28.81 3.11
CA ARG A 3 -0.01 -27.53 3.17
C ARG A 3 0.93 -26.33 3.36
N GLU A 4 2.01 -26.47 4.10
CA GLU A 4 3.04 -25.45 4.28
C GLU A 4 3.84 -25.22 3.00
N THR A 5 4.19 -26.30 2.28
CA THR A 5 4.90 -26.22 0.99
C THR A 5 4.08 -25.52 -0.09
N LEU A 6 2.74 -25.70 -0.09
CA LEU A 6 1.83 -25.05 -1.04
C LEU A 6 1.63 -23.56 -0.72
N ILE A 7 1.59 -23.19 0.56
CA ILE A 7 1.51 -21.78 0.99
C ILE A 7 2.80 -21.03 0.62
N ASP A 8 3.94 -21.65 0.85
CA ASP A 8 5.26 -21.10 0.52
C ASP A 8 5.39 -20.88 -1.00
N SER A 9 4.98 -21.86 -1.81
CA SER A 9 4.98 -21.77 -3.28
C SER A 9 4.08 -20.64 -3.80
N ARG A 10 2.89 -20.47 -3.22
CA ARG A 10 1.95 -19.41 -3.64
C ARG A 10 2.48 -18.02 -3.32
N GLN A 11 3.09 -17.83 -2.15
CA GLN A 11 3.72 -16.56 -1.78
C GLN A 11 4.94 -16.25 -2.66
N GLU A 12 5.75 -17.24 -2.97
CA GLU A 12 6.90 -17.08 -3.86
C GLU A 12 6.48 -16.67 -5.27
N ILE A 13 5.37 -17.24 -5.80
CA ILE A 13 4.78 -16.80 -7.07
C ILE A 13 4.38 -15.34 -7.01
N LEU A 14 3.67 -14.90 -5.97
CA LEU A 14 3.23 -13.51 -5.81
C LEU A 14 4.42 -12.54 -5.72
N ARG A 15 5.45 -12.85 -4.93
CA ARG A 15 6.67 -12.03 -4.82
C ARG A 15 7.40 -11.93 -6.16
N THR A 16 7.52 -13.04 -6.88
CA THR A 16 8.20 -13.06 -8.19
C THR A 16 7.41 -12.27 -9.23
N ALA A 17 6.08 -12.45 -9.27
CA ALA A 17 5.21 -11.68 -10.16
C ALA A 17 5.23 -10.18 -9.82
N ALA A 18 5.16 -9.80 -8.55
CA ALA A 18 5.27 -8.40 -8.13
C ALA A 18 6.59 -7.76 -8.59
N ARG A 19 7.71 -8.49 -8.48
CA ARG A 19 9.00 -8.03 -9.00
C ARG A 19 8.99 -7.83 -10.51
N LEU A 20 8.42 -8.76 -11.27
CA LEU A 20 8.34 -8.64 -12.74
C LEU A 20 7.40 -7.50 -13.15
N PHE A 21 6.25 -7.34 -12.51
CA PHE A 21 5.32 -6.23 -12.77
C PHE A 21 5.97 -4.88 -12.47
N GLN A 22 6.71 -4.76 -11.37
CA GLN A 22 7.45 -3.54 -11.04
C GLN A 22 8.53 -3.20 -12.06
N GLN A 23 9.25 -4.22 -12.58
CA GLN A 23 10.38 -4.03 -13.50
C GLN A 23 9.97 -3.78 -14.93
N ARG A 24 8.92 -4.43 -15.43
CA ARG A 24 8.55 -4.49 -16.83
C ARG A 24 7.15 -3.94 -17.12
N GLY A 25 6.37 -3.69 -16.07
CA GLY A 25 4.94 -3.39 -16.17
C GLY A 25 4.09 -4.67 -16.23
N TYR A 26 2.82 -4.53 -15.85
CA TYR A 26 1.85 -5.61 -15.88
C TYR A 26 1.63 -6.14 -17.30
N ASP A 27 1.36 -5.24 -18.26
CA ASP A 27 1.00 -5.63 -19.62
C ASP A 27 2.13 -6.39 -20.34
N ALA A 28 3.38 -5.97 -20.13
CA ALA A 28 4.55 -6.59 -20.73
C ALA A 28 5.00 -7.90 -20.05
N THR A 29 4.34 -8.32 -18.97
CA THR A 29 4.65 -9.56 -18.25
C THR A 29 3.59 -10.62 -18.53
N SER A 30 3.99 -11.80 -18.98
CA SER A 30 3.11 -12.94 -19.24
C SER A 30 3.15 -13.96 -18.09
N MET A 31 2.14 -14.86 -18.06
CA MET A 31 2.15 -16.03 -17.16
C MET A 31 3.39 -16.93 -17.40
N ASN A 32 3.84 -17.02 -18.66
CA ASN A 32 5.03 -17.79 -18.97
C ASN A 32 6.31 -17.15 -18.40
N ASP A 33 6.41 -15.82 -18.37
CA ASP A 33 7.55 -15.13 -17.75
C ASP A 33 7.61 -15.41 -16.25
N VAL A 34 6.46 -15.41 -15.57
CA VAL A 34 6.38 -15.76 -14.14
C VAL A 34 6.78 -17.21 -13.91
N ALA A 35 6.26 -18.15 -14.71
CA ALA A 35 6.60 -19.56 -14.60
C ALA A 35 8.10 -19.80 -14.82
N SER A 36 8.67 -19.19 -15.88
CA SER A 36 10.08 -19.31 -16.22
C SER A 36 10.99 -18.76 -15.13
N ALA A 37 10.66 -17.62 -14.54
CA ALA A 37 11.42 -17.02 -13.44
C ALA A 37 11.47 -17.90 -12.18
N LEU A 38 10.45 -18.72 -11.98
CA LEU A 38 10.33 -19.67 -10.87
C LEU A 38 10.81 -21.10 -11.22
N LYS A 39 11.21 -21.33 -12.47
CA LYS A 39 11.52 -22.68 -12.99
C LYS A 39 10.34 -23.66 -12.85
N LEU A 40 9.11 -23.13 -12.89
CA LEU A 40 7.88 -23.93 -12.89
C LEU A 40 7.48 -24.28 -14.34
N SER A 41 6.82 -25.42 -14.49
CA SER A 41 6.08 -25.69 -15.72
C SER A 41 4.86 -24.78 -15.83
N LYS A 42 4.35 -24.54 -17.04
CA LYS A 42 3.11 -23.79 -17.25
C LYS A 42 1.95 -24.38 -16.44
N GLY A 43 1.80 -25.71 -16.44
CA GLY A 43 0.79 -26.40 -15.65
C GLY A 43 0.96 -26.20 -14.15
N GLY A 44 2.20 -26.18 -13.65
CA GLY A 44 2.51 -25.89 -12.24
C GLY A 44 2.06 -24.50 -11.81
N LEU A 45 2.28 -23.48 -12.63
CA LEU A 45 1.80 -22.13 -12.33
C LEU A 45 0.26 -22.06 -12.36
N TYR A 46 -0.37 -22.62 -13.40
CA TYR A 46 -1.84 -22.61 -13.54
C TYR A 46 -2.56 -23.44 -12.47
N HIS A 47 -1.88 -24.36 -11.79
CA HIS A 47 -2.40 -25.02 -10.60
C HIS A 47 -2.62 -24.04 -9.43
N HIS A 48 -1.79 -23.00 -9.31
CA HIS A 48 -1.85 -22.01 -8.25
C HIS A 48 -2.73 -20.80 -8.60
N PHE A 49 -2.68 -20.33 -9.85
CA PHE A 49 -3.37 -19.12 -10.32
C PHE A 49 -3.89 -19.31 -11.73
N GLN A 50 -5.18 -19.05 -11.94
CA GLN A 50 -5.84 -19.27 -13.23
C GLN A 50 -5.56 -18.17 -14.25
N SER A 51 -5.16 -16.98 -13.80
CA SER A 51 -4.89 -15.84 -14.68
C SER A 51 -3.88 -14.85 -14.07
N LYS A 52 -3.35 -13.99 -14.93
CA LYS A 52 -2.49 -12.88 -14.52
C LYS A 52 -3.26 -11.87 -13.66
N ASP A 53 -4.56 -11.65 -13.94
CA ASP A 53 -5.43 -10.80 -13.14
C ASP A 53 -5.63 -11.35 -11.73
N GLU A 54 -5.74 -12.66 -11.57
CA GLU A 54 -5.82 -13.29 -10.25
C GLU A 54 -4.54 -13.05 -9.44
N ILE A 55 -3.38 -13.17 -10.09
CA ILE A 55 -2.09 -12.85 -9.45
C ILE A 55 -2.06 -11.37 -9.03
N LEU A 56 -2.42 -10.45 -9.92
CA LEU A 56 -2.44 -9.01 -9.61
C LEU A 56 -3.41 -8.71 -8.46
N PHE A 57 -4.60 -9.30 -8.48
CA PHE A 57 -5.56 -9.16 -7.39
C PHE A 57 -4.98 -9.61 -6.04
N HIS A 58 -4.28 -10.75 -6.00
CA HIS A 58 -3.68 -11.25 -4.77
C HIS A 58 -2.50 -10.38 -4.31
N ILE A 59 -1.70 -9.84 -5.23
CA ILE A 59 -0.65 -8.87 -4.91
C ILE A 59 -1.27 -7.61 -4.28
N MET A 60 -2.30 -7.04 -4.90
CA MET A 60 -3.00 -5.86 -4.38
C MET A 60 -3.69 -6.14 -3.03
N SER A 61 -4.28 -7.34 -2.87
CA SER A 61 -4.90 -7.75 -1.61
C SER A 61 -3.85 -7.85 -0.50
N HIS A 62 -2.70 -8.43 -0.78
CA HIS A 62 -1.61 -8.54 0.18
C HIS A 62 -1.03 -7.16 0.57
N ALA A 63 -0.95 -6.23 -0.38
CA ALA A 63 -0.60 -4.84 -0.08
C ALA A 63 -1.59 -4.20 0.92
N MET A 64 -2.89 -4.47 0.78
CA MET A 64 -3.89 -4.01 1.74
C MET A 64 -3.77 -4.72 3.09
N ASP A 65 -3.37 -6.00 3.13
CA ASP A 65 -3.09 -6.73 4.38
C ASP A 65 -1.89 -6.11 5.12
N ILE A 66 -0.82 -5.80 4.41
CA ILE A 66 0.36 -5.09 4.95
C ILE A 66 -0.05 -3.72 5.51
N THR A 67 -0.89 -2.98 4.80
CA THR A 67 -1.39 -1.67 5.26
C THR A 67 -2.23 -1.82 6.52
N GLU A 68 -3.14 -2.78 6.58
CA GLU A 68 -3.95 -3.06 7.77
C GLU A 68 -3.08 -3.43 8.97
N GLU A 69 -2.13 -4.34 8.80
CA GLU A 69 -1.28 -4.84 9.87
C GLU A 69 -0.28 -3.78 10.36
N LYS A 70 0.51 -3.20 9.42
CA LYS A 70 1.64 -2.33 9.77
C LYS A 70 1.25 -0.88 10.01
N VAL A 71 0.08 -0.43 9.53
CA VAL A 71 -0.37 0.96 9.67
C VAL A 71 -1.59 1.04 10.58
N VAL A 72 -2.72 0.43 10.20
CA VAL A 72 -3.98 0.59 10.93
C VAL A 72 -3.93 -0.03 12.32
N ASN A 73 -3.54 -1.31 12.41
CA ASN A 73 -3.49 -2.04 13.68
C ASN A 73 -2.41 -1.47 14.61
N ALA A 74 -1.30 -0.99 14.05
CA ALA A 74 -0.21 -0.40 14.82
C ALA A 74 -0.59 0.89 15.56
N VAL A 75 -1.67 1.56 15.17
CA VAL A 75 -2.11 2.84 15.76
C VAL A 75 -3.40 2.74 16.58
N ARG A 76 -4.12 1.62 16.52
CA ARG A 76 -5.43 1.45 17.19
C ARG A 76 -5.38 1.66 18.71
N GLY A 77 -4.26 1.33 19.36
CA GLY A 77 -4.09 1.46 20.82
C GLY A 77 -3.67 2.86 21.29
N ILE A 78 -3.43 3.81 20.38
CA ILE A 78 -3.01 5.16 20.75
C ILE A 78 -4.25 6.01 21.02
N SER A 79 -4.39 6.51 22.26
CA SER A 79 -5.58 7.23 22.70
C SER A 79 -5.64 8.67 22.18
N ASP A 80 -4.49 9.38 22.16
CA ASP A 80 -4.43 10.75 21.64
C ASP A 80 -4.55 10.77 20.11
N PRO A 81 -5.54 11.48 19.53
CA PRO A 81 -5.78 11.51 18.10
C PRO A 81 -4.61 12.13 17.30
N GLU A 82 -3.94 13.15 17.87
CA GLU A 82 -2.81 13.78 17.19
C GLU A 82 -1.62 12.82 17.13
N GLU A 83 -1.26 12.20 18.24
CA GLU A 83 -0.19 11.19 18.29
C GLU A 83 -0.51 10.02 17.37
N ARG A 84 -1.77 9.55 17.38
CA ARG A 84 -2.26 8.48 16.50
C ARG A 84 -2.09 8.83 15.04
N LEU A 85 -2.42 10.06 14.62
CA LEU A 85 -2.26 10.50 13.23
C LEU A 85 -0.78 10.65 12.85
N ARG A 86 0.06 11.20 13.74
CA ARG A 86 1.52 11.28 13.53
C ARG A 86 2.13 9.88 13.34
N MET A 87 1.72 8.94 14.18
CA MET A 87 2.17 7.56 14.06
C MET A 87 1.65 6.89 12.78
N LEU A 88 0.40 7.14 12.38
CA LEU A 88 -0.14 6.65 11.11
C LEU A 88 0.69 7.14 9.92
N ILE A 89 1.00 8.43 9.85
CA ILE A 89 1.84 9.01 8.79
C ILE A 89 3.20 8.32 8.76
N ARG A 90 3.86 8.20 9.92
CA ARG A 90 5.15 7.50 10.02
C ARG A 90 5.08 6.06 9.53
N ARG A 91 4.08 5.30 9.97
CA ARG A 91 3.91 3.89 9.60
C ARG A 91 3.61 3.71 8.12
N HIS A 92 2.74 4.56 7.56
CA HIS A 92 2.41 4.52 6.15
C HIS A 92 3.63 4.87 5.27
N LEU A 93 4.36 5.92 5.61
CA LEU A 93 5.61 6.27 4.93
C LEU A 93 6.61 5.11 4.96
N ASN A 94 6.82 4.48 6.12
CA ASN A 94 7.73 3.34 6.25
C ASN A 94 7.32 2.15 5.37
N VAL A 95 6.02 1.92 5.20
CA VAL A 95 5.50 0.88 4.29
C VAL A 95 5.79 1.25 2.83
N VAL A 96 5.54 2.50 2.42
CA VAL A 96 5.80 2.96 1.05
C VAL A 96 7.29 2.99 0.72
N LEU A 97 8.13 3.34 1.70
CA LEU A 97 9.60 3.39 1.54
C LEU A 97 10.26 2.00 1.62
N SER A 98 9.53 0.99 2.04
CA SER A 98 10.08 -0.36 2.22
C SER A 98 10.39 -1.01 0.88
N VAL A 99 11.67 -1.27 0.63
CA VAL A 99 12.12 -2.06 -0.54
C VAL A 99 11.61 -3.52 -0.50
N ARG A 100 11.20 -3.99 0.68
CA ARG A 100 10.72 -5.37 0.88
C ARG A 100 9.25 -5.53 0.49
N ASP A 101 8.46 -4.48 0.66
CA ASP A 101 7.00 -4.51 0.44
C ASP A 101 6.66 -4.05 -1.01
N ARG A 102 7.21 -4.76 -1.99
CA ARG A 102 7.05 -4.46 -3.44
C ARG A 102 5.60 -4.48 -3.90
N GLU A 103 4.76 -5.23 -3.22
CA GLU A 103 3.32 -5.31 -3.44
C GLU A 103 2.66 -3.93 -3.28
N ILE A 104 3.17 -3.10 -2.37
CA ILE A 104 2.73 -1.71 -2.20
C ILE A 104 3.03 -0.89 -3.45
N THR A 105 4.26 -0.99 -3.98
CA THR A 105 4.65 -0.28 -5.20
C THR A 105 3.79 -0.71 -6.40
N VAL A 106 3.53 -2.03 -6.55
CA VAL A 106 2.64 -2.53 -7.61
C VAL A 106 1.23 -1.99 -7.43
N MET A 107 0.68 -2.00 -6.21
CA MET A 107 -0.66 -1.48 -5.94
C MET A 107 -0.79 0.03 -6.24
N LEU A 108 0.29 0.81 -6.01
CA LEU A 108 0.29 2.26 -6.25
C LEU A 108 0.55 2.62 -7.71
N HIS A 109 1.35 1.84 -8.40
CA HIS A 109 1.77 2.11 -9.79
C HIS A 109 0.81 1.52 -10.82
N GLU A 110 0.26 0.33 -10.54
CA GLU A 110 -0.49 -0.41 -11.54
C GLU A 110 -1.91 0.14 -11.67
N ASN A 111 -2.23 0.65 -12.86
CA ASN A 111 -3.54 1.20 -13.20
C ASN A 111 -4.38 0.25 -14.06
N HIS A 112 -3.88 -0.98 -14.33
CA HIS A 112 -4.64 -1.96 -15.12
C HIS A 112 -5.95 -2.31 -14.40
N PRO A 113 -7.10 -2.17 -15.07
CA PRO A 113 -8.37 -2.50 -14.46
C PRO A 113 -8.51 -4.01 -14.29
N LEU A 114 -8.65 -4.44 -13.03
CA LEU A 114 -9.02 -5.82 -12.73
C LEU A 114 -10.44 -6.14 -13.24
N PRO A 115 -10.77 -7.42 -13.48
CA PRO A 115 -12.14 -7.83 -13.72
C PRO A 115 -13.10 -7.26 -12.66
N PRO A 116 -14.33 -6.82 -13.04
CA PRO A 116 -15.21 -6.04 -12.15
C PRO A 116 -15.43 -6.61 -10.75
N PRO A 117 -15.59 -7.93 -10.54
CA PRO A 117 -15.74 -8.47 -9.19
C PRO A 117 -14.50 -8.30 -8.31
N LEU A 118 -13.31 -8.46 -8.89
CA LEU A 118 -12.03 -8.30 -8.18
C LEU A 118 -11.75 -6.82 -7.91
N GLN A 119 -12.01 -5.96 -8.89
CA GLN A 119 -11.87 -4.52 -8.76
C GLN A 119 -12.76 -3.97 -7.64
N LYS A 120 -14.02 -4.43 -7.54
CA LYS A 120 -14.94 -4.03 -6.47
C LYS A 120 -14.39 -4.37 -5.08
N ARG A 121 -13.78 -5.55 -4.93
CA ARG A 121 -13.19 -6.00 -3.65
C ARG A 121 -12.01 -5.14 -3.24
N ILE A 122 -11.08 -4.83 -4.16
CA ILE A 122 -9.94 -3.95 -3.87
C ILE A 122 -10.40 -2.54 -3.57
N ASN A 123 -11.36 -1.99 -4.34
CA ASN A 123 -11.88 -0.66 -4.12
C ASN A 123 -12.60 -0.52 -2.77
N ALA A 124 -13.30 -1.55 -2.31
CA ALA A 124 -13.91 -1.55 -0.98
C ALA A 124 -12.84 -1.40 0.11
N ARG A 125 -11.77 -2.19 0.07
CA ARG A 125 -10.67 -2.10 1.05
C ARG A 125 -9.96 -0.74 1.01
N LYS A 126 -9.68 -0.21 -0.20
CA LYS A 126 -9.12 1.15 -0.35
C LYS A 126 -10.03 2.20 0.27
N LYS A 127 -11.34 2.10 0.06
CA LYS A 127 -12.33 3.00 0.63
C LYS A 127 -12.35 2.94 2.16
N ASP A 128 -12.30 1.74 2.73
CA ASP A 128 -12.29 1.55 4.19
C ASP A 128 -11.05 2.20 4.82
N TYR A 129 -9.89 2.06 4.19
CA TYR A 129 -8.66 2.72 4.64
C TYR A 129 -8.75 4.25 4.53
N ILE A 130 -9.27 4.80 3.41
CA ILE A 130 -9.49 6.24 3.26
C ILE A 130 -10.42 6.75 4.36
N HIS A 131 -11.54 6.06 4.65
CA HIS A 131 -12.47 6.44 5.71
C HIS A 131 -11.81 6.39 7.09
N PHE A 132 -10.94 5.42 7.36
CA PHE A 132 -10.19 5.38 8.61
C PHE A 132 -9.33 6.63 8.79
N VAL A 133 -8.58 7.03 7.74
CA VAL A 133 -7.75 8.25 7.76
C VAL A 133 -8.61 9.50 7.89
N GLU A 134 -9.72 9.61 7.14
CA GLU A 134 -10.67 10.72 7.19
C GLU A 134 -11.24 10.93 8.60
N ASN A 135 -11.68 9.84 9.24
CA ASN A 135 -12.22 9.89 10.60
C ASN A 135 -11.16 10.33 11.62
N LEU A 136 -9.95 9.83 11.50
CA LEU A 136 -8.86 10.21 12.41
C LEU A 136 -8.49 11.70 12.25
N ILE A 137 -8.48 12.23 11.03
CA ILE A 137 -8.28 13.67 10.79
C ILE A 137 -9.40 14.48 11.42
N ALA A 138 -10.67 14.05 11.28
CA ALA A 138 -11.81 14.72 11.89
C ALA A 138 -11.72 14.74 13.44
N GLU A 139 -11.21 13.66 14.05
CA GLU A 139 -10.96 13.62 15.49
C GLU A 139 -9.90 14.65 15.90
N VAL A 140 -8.77 14.74 15.16
CA VAL A 140 -7.72 15.74 15.45
C VAL A 140 -8.25 17.15 15.28
N GLN A 141 -9.00 17.45 14.22
CA GLN A 141 -9.59 18.78 13.99
C GLN A 141 -10.53 19.17 15.13
N ARG A 142 -11.31 18.23 15.67
CA ARG A 142 -12.21 18.47 16.80
C ARG A 142 -11.44 18.84 18.07
N VAL A 143 -10.37 18.10 18.36
CA VAL A 143 -9.52 18.36 19.54
C VAL A 143 -8.81 19.72 19.40
N LYS A 144 -8.27 20.02 18.22
CA LYS A 144 -7.58 21.29 17.94
C LYS A 144 -8.50 22.49 17.71
N ARG A 145 -9.80 22.26 17.62
CA ARG A 145 -10.83 23.29 17.32
C ARG A 145 -10.61 23.98 15.97
N THR A 146 -10.09 23.23 14.98
CA THR A 146 -9.86 23.70 13.60
C THR A 146 -10.94 23.22 12.63
N ASN A 147 -12.14 22.87 13.14
CA ASN A 147 -13.24 22.38 12.34
C ASN A 147 -13.69 23.44 11.31
N GLY A 148 -13.88 23.00 10.06
CA GLY A 148 -14.40 23.84 8.99
C GLY A 148 -13.34 24.59 8.16
N VAL A 149 -12.08 24.59 8.57
CA VAL A 149 -10.99 25.20 7.77
C VAL A 149 -10.68 24.33 6.53
N VAL A 150 -10.44 23.04 6.74
CA VAL A 150 -10.23 22.07 5.66
C VAL A 150 -11.12 20.86 5.90
N SER A 151 -11.85 20.38 4.88
CA SER A 151 -12.65 19.19 5.07
C SER A 151 -11.78 17.97 5.38
N PRO A 152 -12.17 17.07 6.32
CA PRO A 152 -11.41 15.86 6.64
C PRO A 152 -11.12 15.02 5.41
N ARG A 153 -12.08 14.95 4.49
CA ARG A 153 -11.95 14.23 3.22
C ARG A 153 -10.87 14.81 2.32
N ALA A 154 -10.84 16.12 2.12
CA ALA A 154 -9.81 16.78 1.32
C ALA A 154 -8.43 16.59 1.96
N ALA A 155 -8.32 16.75 3.26
CA ALA A 155 -7.08 16.53 3.99
C ALA A 155 -6.60 15.06 3.89
N ALA A 156 -7.51 14.07 3.97
CA ALA A 156 -7.17 12.67 3.80
C ALA A 156 -6.61 12.38 2.39
N PHE A 157 -7.25 12.89 1.33
CA PHE A 157 -6.75 12.70 -0.03
C PHE A 157 -5.42 13.45 -0.27
N ALA A 158 -5.24 14.65 0.29
CA ALA A 158 -3.98 15.36 0.23
C ALA A 158 -2.85 14.57 0.90
N LEU A 159 -3.08 14.07 2.13
CA LEU A 159 -2.12 13.25 2.86
C LEU A 159 -1.74 11.98 2.08
N LEU A 160 -2.75 11.23 1.63
CA LEU A 160 -2.52 9.99 0.90
C LEU A 160 -1.84 10.24 -0.45
N GLY A 161 -2.18 11.32 -1.14
CA GLY A 161 -1.52 11.74 -2.38
C GLY A 161 -0.03 12.07 -2.15
N MET A 162 0.28 12.84 -1.10
CA MET A 162 1.67 13.15 -0.72
C MET A 162 2.47 11.86 -0.44
N ILE A 163 1.96 10.98 0.41
CA ILE A 163 2.66 9.75 0.81
C ILE A 163 2.80 8.78 -0.36
N ASN A 164 1.71 8.55 -1.08
CA ASN A 164 1.67 7.55 -2.14
C ASN A 164 2.48 7.94 -3.39
N TRP A 165 2.83 9.21 -3.56
CA TRP A 165 3.66 9.65 -4.68
C TRP A 165 5.16 9.47 -4.45
N ILE A 166 5.59 9.23 -3.20
CA ILE A 166 7.00 9.16 -2.80
C ILE A 166 7.76 8.07 -3.56
N TYR A 167 7.14 6.91 -3.82
CA TYR A 167 7.79 5.82 -4.53
C TYR A 167 8.29 6.19 -5.94
N GLN A 168 7.80 7.27 -6.53
CA GLN A 168 8.20 7.74 -7.86
C GLN A 168 9.57 8.43 -7.87
N TRP A 169 9.91 9.12 -6.81
CA TRP A 169 11.07 10.00 -6.79
C TRP A 169 12.08 9.72 -5.66
N TYR A 170 11.65 9.09 -4.57
CA TYR A 170 12.53 8.81 -3.45
C TYR A 170 13.59 7.77 -3.81
N ARG A 171 14.83 8.04 -3.42
CA ARG A 171 15.97 7.14 -3.58
C ARG A 171 16.57 6.85 -2.21
N PRO A 172 16.63 5.58 -1.76
CA PRO A 172 17.20 5.20 -0.46
C PRO A 172 18.68 5.56 -0.29
N ASP A 173 19.41 5.66 -1.42
CA ASP A 173 20.83 6.04 -1.50
C ASP A 173 21.04 7.54 -1.74
N GLY A 174 19.97 8.32 -1.75
CA GLY A 174 19.99 9.77 -1.93
C GLY A 174 20.35 10.55 -0.66
N ALA A 175 20.46 11.87 -0.79
CA ALA A 175 20.80 12.77 0.32
C ALA A 175 19.71 12.90 1.40
N LEU A 176 18.45 12.56 1.06
CA LEU A 176 17.31 12.65 1.98
C LEU A 176 17.08 11.30 2.65
N LEU A 177 17.32 11.24 3.96
CA LEU A 177 17.09 10.03 4.74
C LEU A 177 15.58 9.79 4.94
N GLY A 178 15.18 8.51 5.03
CA GLY A 178 13.77 8.14 5.21
C GLY A 178 13.15 8.72 6.48
N GLU A 179 13.90 8.81 7.59
CA GLU A 179 13.41 9.41 8.84
C GLU A 179 13.22 10.93 8.73
N ASP A 180 14.10 11.63 8.02
CA ASP A 180 13.94 13.06 7.75
C ASP A 180 12.72 13.33 6.86
N LEU A 181 12.49 12.46 5.88
CA LEU A 181 11.30 12.53 5.03
C LEU A 181 10.02 12.35 5.85
N VAL A 182 9.99 11.37 6.75
CA VAL A 182 8.85 11.15 7.67
C VAL A 182 8.58 12.38 8.50
N ARG A 183 9.61 13.00 9.09
CA ARG A 183 9.48 14.22 9.88
C ARG A 183 8.94 15.38 9.02
N GLN A 184 9.56 15.67 7.89
CA GLN A 184 9.19 16.78 7.02
C GLN A 184 7.76 16.65 6.49
N TYR A 185 7.34 15.45 6.05
CA TYR A 185 5.97 15.22 5.56
C TYR A 185 4.94 15.37 6.67
N THR A 186 5.27 14.91 7.88
CA THR A 186 4.40 15.09 9.04
C THR A 186 4.25 16.59 9.35
N ASP A 187 5.35 17.35 9.38
CA ASP A 187 5.32 18.77 9.70
C ASP A 187 4.57 19.58 8.62
N ILE A 188 4.82 19.31 7.33
CA ILE A 188 4.09 19.95 6.21
C ILE A 188 2.59 19.69 6.33
N PHE A 189 2.18 18.43 6.59
CA PHE A 189 0.77 18.09 6.70
C PHE A 189 0.10 18.77 7.90
N PHE A 190 0.74 18.73 9.06
CA PHE A 190 0.18 19.35 10.27
C PHE A 190 0.13 20.86 10.18
N ALA A 191 1.12 21.51 9.57
CA ALA A 191 1.11 22.94 9.32
C ALA A 191 0.02 23.39 8.34
N GLY A 192 -0.37 22.55 7.37
CA GLY A 192 -1.41 22.88 6.40
C GLY A 192 -2.83 22.49 6.81
N ALA A 193 -2.99 21.40 7.56
CA ALA A 193 -4.30 20.82 7.81
C ALA A 193 -4.97 21.26 9.13
N PHE A 194 -4.19 21.86 10.06
CA PHE A 194 -4.63 22.15 11.44
C PHE A 194 -4.26 23.56 11.93
N GLN A 195 -4.08 24.49 11.02
CA GLN A 195 -3.91 25.94 11.33
C GLN A 195 -5.23 26.67 11.36
#